data_3ae266c95273c62bda40f15ec7fc2b10
#
_entry.id   3ae266c95273c62bda40f15ec7fc2b10
#
_cell.length_a   1.000
_cell.length_b   1.000
_cell.length_c   1.000
_cell.angle_alpha   90.00
_cell.angle_beta   90.00
_cell.angle_gamma   90.00
#
_symmetry.space_group_name_H-M   'P 1'
#
loop_
_entity.id
_entity.type
_entity.pdbx_description
1 polymer ?
#
loop_
_entity_poly.entity_id
_entity_poly.type
_entity_poly.pdbx_seq_one_letter_code
_entity_poly.pdbx_strand_id
1 'polypeptide(L)'
;MAGVPCLGRTHPATLATTALATAVLVAGCAIGPLGGTPSDLPLADTNCIRLIAALDAQVAAAGVRDAGTARVEGFRTLRVDRLLASYAAEPMDAARFGDWIAALRALDRNARGIEFANLPPAARERIVTAVRALPADAGAAGAGDDARIDACAERVLALDLAVPGARAWIKSAATVPDDYNDWARAAGLYPLTGFGYAAGIRVYERRTREAYAQPLAELPRAGAWHVLRPAMPSSPDPTAIGRIAAALVGSDAFPPAARADPADVERLFAAYAPTFAIDAASPADRPGRVFLGADGRASVDGAAVSVTTRLAWTRYDGALLPQLVYTLWFPERPPEFPGDPLAGRLDGLVWRVTLDRDGAPLVFDTIHPCGCFHQFIPTARLAAKPAEPTVEEGALVVQTLPPLDPGARVLLVVASGTHFLRRVIPGRMLPAELQGPDVTAAVSTYTIMPDDALRRVPDGSGGTRSLFGPDGLVAGTERPERSIFWPTGIVSAGAMRQWGRHATAFVGRRHFDEPFLIERYFTRAARP
;
A
#
# COMPACT_ATOMS: atom_id res chain seq x y z
N MET A 1 31.61 75.09 28.92
CA MET A 1 30.69 76.20 29.27
C MET A 1 29.28 75.78 28.84
N ALA A 2 28.43 75.63 29.80
CA ALA A 2 27.03 75.91 29.87
C ALA A 2 26.12 75.33 28.79
N GLY A 3 25.05 74.68 29.02
CA GLY A 3 24.21 74.56 30.21
C GLY A 3 23.06 73.59 29.84
N VAL A 4 22.60 72.88 30.84
CA VAL A 4 21.35 72.13 30.92
C VAL A 4 20.19 73.08 30.99
N PRO A 5 18.97 72.73 30.48
CA PRO A 5 18.03 72.22 31.47
C PRO A 5 17.06 71.13 31.00
N CYS A 6 16.55 70.47 32.01
CA CYS A 6 15.55 69.41 32.19
C CYS A 6 14.16 69.67 31.60
N LEU A 7 13.47 68.51 31.53
CA LEU A 7 12.02 68.24 31.81
C LEU A 7 11.17 67.82 30.62
N GLY A 8 10.59 66.61 30.81
CA GLY A 8 9.46 66.12 30.05
C GLY A 8 9.21 64.64 30.25
N ARG A 9 8.70 64.23 31.43
CA ARG A 9 8.09 62.89 31.64
C ARG A 9 6.87 62.77 30.74
N THR A 10 6.84 61.77 29.86
CA THR A 10 5.57 61.28 29.33
C THR A 10 5.52 59.77 29.48
N HIS A 11 4.41 59.29 30.02
CA HIS A 11 4.08 57.92 30.34
C HIS A 11 4.11 56.99 29.11
N PRO A 12 4.48 55.69 29.26
CA PRO A 12 4.25 54.70 28.22
C PRO A 12 2.78 54.32 28.21
N ALA A 13 2.11 54.58 27.10
CA ALA A 13 0.79 54.05 26.80
C ALA A 13 0.95 52.55 26.54
N THR A 14 0.39 51.73 27.42
CA THR A 14 0.18 50.31 27.28
C THR A 14 -0.82 50.07 26.15
N LEU A 15 -0.34 49.66 24.99
CA LEU A 15 -1.16 49.06 23.96
C LEU A 15 -1.50 47.63 24.38
N ALA A 16 -2.71 47.47 24.94
CA ALA A 16 -3.34 46.18 25.14
C ALA A 16 -3.77 45.63 23.77
N THR A 17 -2.96 44.74 23.19
CA THR A 17 -3.37 43.92 22.06
C THR A 17 -4.32 42.84 22.58
N THR A 18 -5.61 43.06 22.47
CA THR A 18 -6.66 42.06 22.63
C THR A 18 -6.52 41.06 21.45
N ALA A 19 -5.84 39.97 21.69
CA ALA A 19 -5.90 38.81 20.82
C ALA A 19 -7.30 38.18 20.95
N LEU A 20 -8.16 38.46 19.99
CA LEU A 20 -9.45 37.79 19.83
C LEU A 20 -9.15 36.34 19.34
N ALA A 21 -8.97 35.43 20.30
CA ALA A 21 -8.96 34.00 20.02
C ALA A 21 -10.40 33.59 19.70
N THR A 22 -10.73 33.61 18.41
CA THR A 22 -11.94 32.97 17.89
C THR A 22 -11.67 31.45 17.95
N ALA A 23 -12.00 30.83 19.07
CA ALA A 23 -12.15 29.38 19.15
C ALA A 23 -13.37 29.02 18.29
N VAL A 24 -13.13 28.67 17.06
CA VAL A 24 -14.10 27.94 16.22
C VAL A 24 -14.20 26.56 16.85
N LEU A 25 -15.13 26.39 17.76
CA LEU A 25 -15.68 25.11 18.16
C LEU A 25 -16.36 24.53 16.90
N VAL A 26 -15.59 23.85 16.08
CA VAL A 26 -16.15 22.88 15.15
C VAL A 26 -16.63 21.70 16.01
N ALA A 27 -17.82 21.85 16.58
CA ALA A 27 -18.63 20.73 16.98
C ALA A 27 -18.98 20.02 15.68
N GLY A 28 -18.10 19.14 15.21
CA GLY A 28 -18.40 18.15 14.18
C GLY A 28 -19.44 17.22 14.77
N CYS A 29 -20.71 17.60 14.70
CA CYS A 29 -21.81 16.65 14.74
C CYS A 29 -21.60 15.77 13.51
N ALA A 30 -20.93 14.63 13.67
CA ALA A 30 -21.05 13.51 12.75
C ALA A 30 -22.52 13.06 12.84
N ILE A 31 -23.38 13.76 12.12
CA ILE A 31 -24.74 13.31 11.86
C ILE A 31 -24.57 12.17 10.86
N GLY A 32 -24.35 10.96 11.40
CA GLY A 32 -24.53 9.74 10.62
C GLY A 32 -25.99 9.65 10.15
N PRO A 33 -26.29 8.85 9.12
CA PRO A 33 -27.62 8.74 8.55
C PRO A 33 -28.69 8.15 9.49
N LEU A 34 -28.37 7.85 10.74
CA LEU A 34 -29.31 7.33 11.72
C LEU A 34 -30.41 8.38 12.00
N GLY A 35 -31.46 8.37 11.18
CA GLY A 35 -32.62 9.26 11.31
C GLY A 35 -33.56 8.93 12.49
N GLY A 36 -33.25 7.88 13.27
CA GLY A 36 -33.99 7.51 14.49
C GLY A 36 -33.20 7.86 15.74
N THR A 37 -33.87 8.28 16.80
CA THR A 37 -33.28 8.34 18.12
C THR A 37 -32.99 6.90 18.61
N PRO A 38 -31.88 6.64 19.35
CA PRO A 38 -31.59 5.31 19.88
C PRO A 38 -32.71 4.64 20.69
N SER A 39 -33.68 5.44 21.16
CA SER A 39 -34.86 4.96 21.88
C SER A 39 -35.90 4.25 21.01
N ASP A 40 -35.90 4.49 19.70
CA ASP A 40 -36.92 3.97 18.77
C ASP A 40 -36.46 2.70 18.04
N LEU A 41 -35.21 2.30 18.23
CA LEU A 41 -34.64 1.10 17.61
C LEU A 41 -34.84 -0.14 18.49
N PRO A 42 -34.95 -1.34 17.91
CA PRO A 42 -34.87 -2.60 18.64
C PRO A 42 -33.62 -2.67 19.53
N LEU A 43 -33.76 -3.32 20.69
CA LEU A 43 -32.65 -3.43 21.66
C LEU A 43 -31.38 -4.07 21.03
N ALA A 44 -31.57 -5.09 20.20
CA ALA A 44 -30.47 -5.75 19.49
C ALA A 44 -29.69 -4.77 18.58
N ASP A 45 -30.40 -3.91 17.86
CA ASP A 45 -29.80 -2.90 16.96
C ASP A 45 -29.03 -1.82 17.76
N THR A 46 -29.66 -1.33 18.84
CA THR A 46 -29.02 -0.38 19.76
C THR A 46 -27.73 -0.96 20.37
N ASN A 47 -27.73 -2.23 20.78
CA ASN A 47 -26.57 -2.91 21.32
C ASN A 47 -25.46 -3.10 20.29
N CYS A 48 -25.80 -3.43 19.04
CA CYS A 48 -24.83 -3.54 17.95
C CYS A 48 -24.19 -2.19 17.63
N ILE A 49 -24.96 -1.11 17.58
CA ILE A 49 -24.42 0.25 17.39
C ILE A 49 -23.43 0.60 18.51
N ARG A 50 -23.79 0.32 19.77
CA ARG A 50 -22.90 0.57 20.93
C ARG A 50 -21.63 -0.27 20.88
N LEU A 51 -21.72 -1.56 20.50
CA LEU A 51 -20.57 -2.44 20.37
C LEU A 51 -19.58 -1.92 19.31
N ILE A 52 -20.07 -1.59 18.11
CA ILE A 52 -19.23 -1.07 17.02
C ILE A 52 -18.58 0.26 17.44
N ALA A 53 -19.34 1.15 18.07
CA ALA A 53 -18.78 2.42 18.58
C ALA A 53 -17.73 2.21 19.68
N ALA A 54 -17.95 1.26 20.60
CA ALA A 54 -17.00 0.92 21.64
C ALA A 54 -15.70 0.33 21.07
N LEU A 55 -15.81 -0.56 20.07
CA LEU A 55 -14.65 -1.12 19.37
C LEU A 55 -13.85 0.00 18.68
N ASP A 56 -14.51 0.87 17.92
CA ASP A 56 -13.86 2.01 17.25
C ASP A 56 -13.15 2.94 18.25
N ALA A 57 -13.74 3.18 19.42
CA ALA A 57 -13.12 3.97 20.48
C ALA A 57 -11.88 3.29 21.07
N GLN A 58 -11.92 1.96 21.32
CA GLN A 58 -10.74 1.22 21.79
C GLN A 58 -9.62 1.18 20.75
N VAL A 59 -9.94 1.00 19.49
CA VAL A 59 -8.98 1.01 18.36
C VAL A 59 -8.30 2.39 18.28
N ALA A 60 -9.07 3.47 18.37
CA ALA A 60 -8.54 4.82 18.34
C ALA A 60 -7.65 5.11 19.56
N ALA A 61 -8.10 4.76 20.77
CA ALA A 61 -7.35 4.98 22.01
C ALA A 61 -6.04 4.17 22.06
N ALA A 62 -6.05 2.96 21.49
CA ALA A 62 -4.87 2.10 21.40
C ALA A 62 -3.92 2.47 20.24
N GLY A 63 -4.33 3.35 19.30
CA GLY A 63 -3.55 3.70 18.13
C GLY A 63 -3.30 2.54 17.17
N VAL A 64 -4.20 1.54 17.13
CA VAL A 64 -4.05 0.32 16.30
C VAL A 64 -4.92 0.33 15.04
N ARG A 65 -5.35 1.51 14.62
CA ARG A 65 -6.14 1.70 13.40
C ARG A 65 -5.36 1.22 12.17
N ASP A 66 -6.02 0.42 11.32
CA ASP A 66 -5.49 0.02 10.04
C ASP A 66 -5.60 1.16 9.01
N ALA A 67 -4.49 1.46 8.32
CA ALA A 67 -4.39 2.58 7.39
C ALA A 67 -4.50 2.18 5.91
N GLY A 68 -4.57 0.89 5.60
CA GLY A 68 -4.59 0.39 4.22
C GLY A 68 -5.89 0.71 3.46
N THR A 69 -6.96 1.06 4.18
CA THR A 69 -8.25 1.44 3.61
C THR A 69 -8.85 2.63 4.35
N ALA A 70 -9.58 3.49 3.64
CA ALA A 70 -10.25 4.64 4.24
C ALA A 70 -11.64 4.26 4.76
N ARG A 71 -12.11 4.88 5.83
CA ARG A 71 -13.52 4.77 6.26
C ARG A 71 -14.39 5.62 5.35
N VAL A 72 -15.54 5.09 4.96
CA VAL A 72 -16.57 5.88 4.27
C VAL A 72 -17.23 6.80 5.29
N GLU A 73 -17.14 8.10 5.07
CA GLU A 73 -17.65 9.09 6.01
C GLU A 73 -19.15 8.92 6.24
N GLY A 74 -19.57 8.90 7.50
CA GLY A 74 -20.97 8.68 7.91
C GLY A 74 -21.37 7.20 8.01
N PHE A 75 -20.52 6.25 7.58
CA PHE A 75 -20.81 4.81 7.60
C PHE A 75 -19.75 4.04 8.37
N ARG A 76 -20.10 3.57 9.56
CA ARG A 76 -19.14 2.96 10.49
C ARG A 76 -18.59 1.61 10.05
N THR A 77 -19.31 0.93 9.19
CA THR A 77 -19.06 -0.47 8.78
C THR A 77 -18.68 -0.59 7.32
N LEU A 78 -18.33 0.52 6.66
CA LEU A 78 -17.85 0.55 5.30
C LEU A 78 -16.46 1.17 5.22
N ARG A 79 -15.61 0.56 4.40
CA ARG A 79 -14.30 1.12 4.02
C ARG A 79 -14.12 1.07 2.52
N VAL A 80 -13.24 1.92 2.02
CA VAL A 80 -12.97 2.09 0.61
C VAL A 80 -11.47 2.13 0.34
N ASP A 81 -11.05 1.52 -0.76
CA ASP A 81 -9.74 1.67 -1.39
C ASP A 81 -9.87 2.42 -2.72
N ARG A 82 -8.75 2.73 -3.38
CA ARG A 82 -8.78 3.47 -4.65
C ARG A 82 -9.50 2.72 -5.76
N LEU A 83 -9.43 1.38 -5.76
CA LEU A 83 -10.16 0.58 -6.75
C LEU A 83 -11.66 0.78 -6.60
N LEU A 84 -12.21 0.55 -5.39
CA LEU A 84 -13.65 0.66 -5.17
C LEU A 84 -14.14 2.12 -5.27
N ALA A 85 -13.32 3.09 -4.87
CA ALA A 85 -13.61 4.51 -5.08
C ALA A 85 -13.77 4.86 -6.56
N SER A 86 -13.03 4.21 -7.46
CA SER A 86 -13.10 4.47 -8.90
C SER A 86 -14.45 4.12 -9.53
N TYR A 87 -15.27 3.33 -8.86
CA TYR A 87 -16.61 2.99 -9.30
C TYR A 87 -17.71 3.92 -8.76
N ALA A 88 -17.38 4.74 -7.75
CA ALA A 88 -18.39 5.54 -7.04
C ALA A 88 -19.15 6.50 -7.96
N ALA A 89 -18.53 7.04 -9.00
CA ALA A 89 -19.16 7.93 -9.97
C ALA A 89 -19.98 7.19 -11.05
N GLU A 90 -19.75 5.89 -11.23
CA GLU A 90 -20.39 5.12 -12.31
C GLU A 90 -21.87 4.86 -12.04
N PRO A 91 -22.72 4.81 -13.08
CA PRO A 91 -24.09 4.29 -12.94
C PRO A 91 -24.06 2.84 -12.46
N MET A 92 -24.92 2.51 -11.49
CA MET A 92 -25.09 1.15 -10.99
C MET A 92 -26.58 0.88 -10.85
N ASP A 93 -27.04 -0.27 -11.30
CA ASP A 93 -28.36 -0.79 -10.91
C ASP A 93 -28.36 -1.24 -9.43
N ALA A 94 -29.45 -1.82 -8.98
CA ALA A 94 -29.58 -2.25 -7.58
C ALA A 94 -28.65 -3.44 -7.25
N ALA A 95 -28.51 -4.39 -8.17
CA ALA A 95 -27.65 -5.57 -7.97
C ALA A 95 -26.18 -5.17 -7.92
N ARG A 96 -25.72 -4.38 -8.89
CA ARG A 96 -24.35 -3.88 -8.96
C ARG A 96 -23.98 -3.01 -7.76
N PHE A 97 -24.92 -2.17 -7.29
CA PHE A 97 -24.72 -1.40 -6.07
C PHE A 97 -24.61 -2.31 -4.84
N GLY A 98 -25.44 -3.38 -4.75
CA GLY A 98 -25.33 -4.37 -3.68
C GLY A 98 -23.97 -5.07 -3.66
N ASP A 99 -23.47 -5.49 -4.80
CA ASP A 99 -22.14 -6.10 -4.93
C ASP A 99 -21.02 -5.12 -4.51
N TRP A 100 -21.13 -3.86 -4.89
CA TRP A 100 -20.17 -2.82 -4.49
C TRP A 100 -20.20 -2.58 -2.98
N ILE A 101 -21.38 -2.49 -2.36
CA ILE A 101 -21.52 -2.39 -0.89
C ILE A 101 -20.90 -3.60 -0.19
N ALA A 102 -21.14 -4.80 -0.71
CA ALA A 102 -20.55 -6.03 -0.15
C ALA A 102 -19.00 -5.98 -0.20
N ALA A 103 -18.42 -5.42 -1.27
CA ALA A 103 -16.99 -5.23 -1.38
C ALA A 103 -16.45 -4.18 -0.38
N LEU A 104 -17.12 -3.02 -0.22
CA LEU A 104 -16.77 -2.02 0.79
C LEU A 104 -16.86 -2.61 2.20
N ARG A 105 -17.87 -3.43 2.47
CA ARG A 105 -18.04 -4.14 3.74
C ARG A 105 -16.95 -5.18 3.98
N ALA A 106 -16.51 -5.89 2.94
CA ALA A 106 -15.41 -6.86 3.04
C ALA A 106 -14.08 -6.18 3.44
N LEU A 107 -13.81 -4.97 2.93
CA LEU A 107 -12.66 -4.17 3.35
C LEU A 107 -12.76 -3.80 4.85
N ASP A 108 -13.95 -3.40 5.32
CA ASP A 108 -14.13 -3.10 6.75
C ASP A 108 -13.98 -4.36 7.62
N ARG A 109 -14.54 -5.49 7.20
CA ARG A 109 -14.41 -6.77 7.91
C ARG A 109 -12.94 -7.15 8.08
N ASN A 110 -12.15 -7.11 7.01
CA ASN A 110 -10.72 -7.42 7.05
C ASN A 110 -9.97 -6.47 8.00
N ALA A 111 -10.12 -5.16 7.80
CA ALA A 111 -9.43 -4.16 8.61
C ALA A 111 -9.85 -4.22 10.10
N ARG A 112 -11.13 -4.37 10.38
CA ARG A 112 -11.68 -4.47 11.74
C ARG A 112 -11.19 -5.71 12.47
N GLY A 113 -11.10 -6.86 11.78
CA GLY A 113 -10.52 -8.07 12.35
C GLY A 113 -9.05 -7.90 12.73
N ILE A 114 -8.28 -7.18 11.92
CA ILE A 114 -6.88 -6.85 12.21
C ILE A 114 -6.78 -5.87 13.39
N GLU A 115 -7.58 -4.81 13.40
CA GLU A 115 -7.64 -3.84 14.48
C GLU A 115 -8.00 -4.51 15.83
N PHE A 116 -9.00 -5.39 15.83
CA PHE A 116 -9.40 -6.14 17.03
C PHE A 116 -8.30 -7.09 17.51
N ALA A 117 -7.63 -7.80 16.60
CA ALA A 117 -6.51 -8.68 16.94
C ALA A 117 -5.32 -7.92 17.56
N ASN A 118 -5.11 -6.67 17.17
CA ASN A 118 -4.00 -5.83 17.65
C ASN A 118 -4.35 -5.00 18.91
N LEU A 119 -5.58 -5.10 19.43
CA LEU A 119 -5.92 -4.43 20.69
C LEU A 119 -5.07 -4.96 21.84
N PRO A 120 -4.60 -4.10 22.74
CA PRO A 120 -3.99 -4.54 24.00
C PRO A 120 -4.94 -5.47 24.78
N PRO A 121 -4.42 -6.46 25.54
CA PRO A 121 -5.24 -7.48 26.19
C PRO A 121 -6.43 -6.92 26.99
N ALA A 122 -6.21 -5.88 27.78
CA ALA A 122 -7.27 -5.26 28.58
C ALA A 122 -8.35 -4.57 27.73
N ALA A 123 -7.99 -3.98 26.59
CA ALA A 123 -8.93 -3.36 25.66
C ALA A 123 -9.74 -4.43 24.92
N ARG A 124 -9.08 -5.51 24.49
CA ARG A 124 -9.72 -6.66 23.85
C ARG A 124 -10.73 -7.32 24.79
N GLU A 125 -10.37 -7.55 26.06
CA GLU A 125 -11.28 -8.16 27.04
C GLU A 125 -12.54 -7.32 27.29
N ARG A 126 -12.44 -5.99 27.28
CA ARG A 126 -13.62 -5.11 27.36
C ARG A 126 -14.57 -5.35 26.19
N ILE A 127 -14.07 -5.49 24.98
CA ILE A 127 -14.89 -5.77 23.78
C ILE A 127 -15.47 -7.17 23.86
N VAL A 128 -14.68 -8.19 24.23
CA VAL A 128 -15.14 -9.58 24.41
C VAL A 128 -16.28 -9.64 25.43
N THR A 129 -16.15 -8.94 26.54
CA THR A 129 -17.22 -8.84 27.56
C THR A 129 -18.48 -8.21 26.98
N ALA A 130 -18.35 -7.12 26.19
CA ALA A 130 -19.49 -6.48 25.54
C ALA A 130 -20.15 -7.42 24.49
N VAL A 131 -19.35 -8.18 23.73
CA VAL A 131 -19.85 -9.17 22.77
C VAL A 131 -20.63 -10.26 23.48
N ARG A 132 -20.13 -10.80 24.60
CA ARG A 132 -20.81 -11.84 25.40
C ARG A 132 -22.11 -11.37 26.04
N ALA A 133 -22.21 -10.10 26.34
CA ALA A 133 -23.42 -9.48 26.88
C ALA A 133 -24.52 -9.20 25.82
N LEU A 134 -24.21 -9.41 24.54
CA LEU A 134 -25.22 -9.25 23.48
C LEU A 134 -26.34 -10.28 23.63
N PRO A 135 -27.61 -9.89 23.37
CA PRO A 135 -28.72 -10.84 23.27
C PRO A 135 -28.46 -11.90 22.19
N ALA A 136 -29.08 -13.08 22.31
CA ALA A 136 -28.88 -14.18 21.39
C ALA A 136 -29.31 -13.85 19.93
N ASP A 137 -30.26 -12.96 19.77
CA ASP A 137 -30.78 -12.46 18.49
C ASP A 137 -29.92 -11.33 17.88
N ALA A 138 -28.99 -10.76 18.62
CA ALA A 138 -28.09 -9.70 18.13
C ALA A 138 -26.88 -10.22 17.34
N GLY A 139 -26.67 -11.53 17.27
CA GLY A 139 -25.54 -12.13 16.54
C GLY A 139 -25.69 -13.63 16.40
N ALA A 140 -24.77 -14.28 15.65
CA ALA A 140 -24.77 -15.71 15.46
C ALA A 140 -24.58 -16.43 16.80
N ALA A 141 -25.62 -17.05 17.34
CA ALA A 141 -25.57 -17.79 18.59
C ALA A 141 -24.55 -18.94 18.48
N GLY A 142 -23.62 -19.02 19.45
CA GLY A 142 -22.56 -20.05 19.46
C GLY A 142 -21.36 -19.78 18.57
N ALA A 143 -21.33 -18.66 17.84
CA ALA A 143 -20.17 -18.25 17.06
C ALA A 143 -19.10 -17.57 17.94
N GLY A 144 -17.85 -17.55 17.45
CA GLY A 144 -16.75 -16.81 18.09
C GLY A 144 -16.99 -15.29 18.10
N ASP A 145 -16.19 -14.59 18.94
CA ASP A 145 -16.33 -13.14 19.15
C ASP A 145 -16.24 -12.35 17.85
N ASP A 146 -15.33 -12.70 16.93
CA ASP A 146 -15.17 -12.04 15.61
C ASP A 146 -16.43 -12.15 14.75
N ALA A 147 -17.06 -13.33 14.70
CA ALA A 147 -18.27 -13.56 13.93
C ALA A 147 -19.46 -12.79 14.52
N ARG A 148 -19.52 -12.62 15.84
CA ARG A 148 -20.56 -11.82 16.50
C ARG A 148 -20.36 -10.32 16.26
N ILE A 149 -19.12 -9.83 16.25
CA ILE A 149 -18.79 -8.45 15.85
C ILE A 149 -19.21 -8.22 14.40
N ASP A 150 -18.91 -9.17 13.51
CA ASP A 150 -19.28 -9.09 12.09
C ASP A 150 -20.79 -9.07 11.87
N ALA A 151 -21.54 -9.94 12.57
CA ALA A 151 -23.00 -9.95 12.53
C ALA A 151 -23.61 -8.62 13.02
N CYS A 152 -23.04 -8.02 14.08
CA CYS A 152 -23.44 -6.68 14.53
C CYS A 152 -23.15 -5.60 13.48
N ALA A 153 -22.01 -5.69 12.81
CA ALA A 153 -21.66 -4.72 11.77
C ALA A 153 -22.60 -4.85 10.54
N GLU A 154 -23.03 -6.06 10.18
CA GLU A 154 -24.06 -6.25 9.15
C GLU A 154 -25.41 -5.63 9.53
N ARG A 155 -25.82 -5.76 10.81
CA ARG A 155 -27.03 -5.12 11.31
C ARG A 155 -26.96 -3.59 11.21
N VAL A 156 -25.85 -3.01 11.65
CA VAL A 156 -25.62 -1.56 11.56
C VAL A 156 -25.65 -1.10 10.11
N LEU A 157 -25.03 -1.84 9.20
CA LEU A 157 -25.07 -1.53 7.76
C LEU A 157 -26.50 -1.55 7.21
N ALA A 158 -27.30 -2.55 7.59
CA ALA A 158 -28.70 -2.63 7.15
C ALA A 158 -29.52 -1.41 7.59
N LEU A 159 -29.30 -0.92 8.82
CA LEU A 159 -29.93 0.31 9.33
C LEU A 159 -29.46 1.54 8.54
N ASP A 160 -28.17 1.66 8.29
CA ASP A 160 -27.60 2.77 7.53
C ASP A 160 -28.14 2.81 6.09
N LEU A 161 -28.30 1.65 5.44
CA LEU A 161 -28.85 1.54 4.08
C LEU A 161 -30.36 1.81 3.99
N ALA A 162 -31.09 1.66 5.09
CA ALA A 162 -32.52 1.96 5.16
C ALA A 162 -32.83 3.47 5.15
N VAL A 163 -31.82 4.32 5.41
CA VAL A 163 -31.98 5.77 5.43
C VAL A 163 -32.20 6.32 4.01
N PRO A 164 -33.25 7.14 3.78
CA PRO A 164 -33.44 7.79 2.49
C PRO A 164 -32.21 8.57 2.04
N GLY A 165 -31.76 8.35 0.82
CA GLY A 165 -30.56 9.03 0.28
C GLY A 165 -29.23 8.37 0.62
N ALA A 166 -29.19 7.31 1.45
CA ALA A 166 -27.96 6.60 1.83
C ALA A 166 -27.12 6.20 0.60
N ARG A 167 -27.76 5.69 -0.47
CA ARG A 167 -27.06 5.32 -1.71
C ARG A 167 -26.25 6.49 -2.32
N ALA A 168 -26.87 7.66 -2.44
CA ALA A 168 -26.19 8.84 -3.00
C ALA A 168 -25.07 9.31 -2.07
N TRP A 169 -25.31 9.28 -0.76
CA TRP A 169 -24.32 9.67 0.22
C TRP A 169 -23.10 8.73 0.20
N ILE A 170 -23.29 7.40 0.27
CA ILE A 170 -22.18 6.45 0.20
C ILE A 170 -21.34 6.70 -1.06
N LYS A 171 -21.96 6.89 -2.21
CA LYS A 171 -21.25 7.18 -3.47
C LYS A 171 -20.41 8.47 -3.39
N SER A 172 -20.89 9.52 -2.75
CA SER A 172 -20.14 10.78 -2.59
C SER A 172 -19.07 10.70 -1.51
N ALA A 173 -19.27 9.89 -0.47
CA ALA A 173 -18.37 9.73 0.67
C ALA A 173 -17.30 8.63 0.46
N ALA A 174 -17.44 7.78 -0.58
CA ALA A 174 -16.48 6.72 -0.88
C ALA A 174 -15.22 7.28 -1.55
N THR A 175 -14.44 8.04 -0.79
CA THR A 175 -13.20 8.70 -1.22
C THR A 175 -12.02 8.20 -0.40
N VAL A 176 -10.85 8.12 -1.03
CA VAL A 176 -9.59 7.77 -0.36
C VAL A 176 -8.78 9.03 -0.18
N PRO A 177 -8.29 9.33 1.05
CA PRO A 177 -7.41 10.46 1.29
C PRO A 177 -6.17 10.40 0.40
N ASP A 178 -5.77 11.55 -0.09
CA ASP A 178 -4.53 11.72 -0.83
C ASP A 178 -3.33 11.64 0.13
N ASP A 179 -2.24 11.01 -0.32
CA ASP A 179 -0.98 10.93 0.42
C ASP A 179 -0.06 12.13 0.17
N TYR A 180 -0.57 13.13 -0.56
CA TYR A 180 0.10 14.40 -0.82
C TYR A 180 -0.55 15.53 -0.01
N ASN A 181 0.25 16.18 0.83
CA ASN A 181 -0.18 17.29 1.68
C ASN A 181 -0.13 18.61 0.91
N ASP A 182 -1.29 19.19 0.59
CA ASP A 182 -1.39 20.45 -0.14
C ASP A 182 -0.83 21.66 0.64
N TRP A 183 -0.92 21.65 1.97
CA TRP A 183 -0.31 22.69 2.79
C TRP A 183 1.22 22.65 2.70
N ALA A 184 1.82 21.49 2.70
CA ALA A 184 3.25 21.33 2.50
C ALA A 184 3.65 21.82 1.10
N ARG A 185 2.88 21.50 0.07
CA ARG A 185 3.08 22.02 -1.30
C ARG A 185 3.00 23.54 -1.37
N ALA A 186 1.98 24.12 -0.76
CA ALA A 186 1.81 25.57 -0.72
C ALA A 186 2.96 26.26 0.03
N ALA A 187 3.30 25.80 1.24
CA ALA A 187 4.39 26.33 2.05
C ALA A 187 5.77 26.16 1.40
N GLY A 188 5.97 25.05 0.68
CA GLY A 188 7.20 24.74 -0.06
C GLY A 188 7.28 25.41 -1.43
N LEU A 189 6.36 26.32 -1.78
CA LEU A 189 6.30 26.98 -3.07
C LEU A 189 6.42 25.98 -4.24
N TYR A 190 5.68 24.88 -4.14
CA TYR A 190 5.77 23.76 -5.07
C TYR A 190 5.67 24.13 -6.56
N PRO A 191 4.87 25.11 -7.00
CA PRO A 191 4.86 25.55 -8.41
C PRO A 191 6.22 26.01 -8.91
N LEU A 192 7.13 26.44 -8.01
CA LEU A 192 8.50 26.86 -8.34
C LEU A 192 9.52 25.75 -8.06
N THR A 193 9.47 25.16 -6.87
CA THR A 193 10.41 24.10 -6.46
C THR A 193 10.23 22.82 -7.27
N GLY A 194 9.02 22.55 -7.77
CA GLY A 194 8.71 21.42 -8.65
C GLY A 194 9.58 21.34 -9.90
N PHE A 195 10.00 22.47 -10.49
CA PHE A 195 10.92 22.47 -11.62
C PHE A 195 12.30 21.90 -11.25
N GLY A 196 12.80 22.21 -10.06
CA GLY A 196 14.05 21.65 -9.54
C GLY A 196 13.97 20.14 -9.35
N TYR A 197 12.88 19.66 -8.75
CA TYR A 197 12.64 18.21 -8.61
C TYR A 197 12.51 17.54 -9.98
N ALA A 198 11.75 18.08 -10.90
CA ALA A 198 11.62 17.56 -12.27
C ALA A 198 12.98 17.43 -12.98
N ALA A 199 13.89 18.39 -12.77
CA ALA A 199 15.24 18.33 -13.33
C ALA A 199 16.05 17.17 -12.72
N GLY A 200 16.00 17.00 -11.38
CA GLY A 200 16.66 15.89 -10.68
C GLY A 200 16.11 14.52 -11.11
N ILE A 201 14.79 14.39 -11.24
CA ILE A 201 14.13 13.16 -11.68
C ILE A 201 14.54 12.80 -13.10
N ARG A 202 14.59 13.77 -14.03
CA ARG A 202 15.08 13.50 -15.39
C ARG A 202 16.52 12.99 -15.43
N VAL A 203 17.39 13.45 -14.51
CA VAL A 203 18.75 12.92 -14.37
C VAL A 203 18.72 11.47 -13.88
N TYR A 204 17.91 11.18 -12.86
CA TYR A 204 17.72 9.82 -12.36
C TYR A 204 17.18 8.89 -13.45
N GLU A 205 16.13 9.27 -14.14
CA GLU A 205 15.53 8.47 -15.22
C GLU A 205 16.51 8.17 -16.35
N ARG A 206 17.29 9.18 -16.79
CA ARG A 206 18.32 8.99 -17.81
C ARG A 206 19.36 7.96 -17.35
N ARG A 207 19.92 8.14 -16.14
CA ARG A 207 20.91 7.19 -15.57
C ARG A 207 20.36 5.78 -15.44
N THR A 208 19.09 5.66 -15.05
CA THR A 208 18.41 4.37 -14.95
C THR A 208 18.29 3.70 -16.31
N ARG A 209 17.86 4.44 -17.35
CA ARG A 209 17.79 3.89 -18.73
C ARG A 209 19.18 3.51 -19.26
N GLU A 210 20.21 4.32 -18.99
CA GLU A 210 21.61 4.01 -19.33
C GLU A 210 22.09 2.72 -18.64
N ALA A 211 21.77 2.53 -17.35
CA ALA A 211 22.10 1.30 -16.62
C ALA A 211 21.39 0.07 -17.21
N TYR A 212 20.14 0.20 -17.60
CA TYR A 212 19.41 -0.88 -18.26
C TYR A 212 19.87 -1.16 -19.70
N ALA A 213 20.50 -0.22 -20.36
CA ALA A 213 21.06 -0.42 -21.69
C ALA A 213 22.42 -1.16 -21.70
N GLN A 214 23.10 -1.27 -20.54
CA GLN A 214 24.38 -1.97 -20.43
C GLN A 214 24.22 -3.46 -20.72
N PRO A 215 25.21 -4.11 -21.38
CA PRO A 215 25.26 -5.56 -21.49
C PRO A 215 25.24 -6.25 -20.12
N LEU A 216 24.65 -7.44 -20.03
CA LEU A 216 24.58 -8.20 -18.77
C LEU A 216 25.97 -8.46 -18.16
N ALA A 217 26.95 -8.76 -19.00
CA ALA A 217 28.33 -9.02 -18.55
C ALA A 217 29.04 -7.78 -17.95
N GLU A 218 28.54 -6.59 -18.25
CA GLU A 218 29.13 -5.32 -17.80
C GLU A 218 28.40 -4.74 -16.57
N LEU A 219 27.36 -5.43 -16.08
CA LEU A 219 26.65 -4.95 -14.89
C LEU A 219 27.60 -4.87 -13.70
N PRO A 220 27.69 -3.73 -13.03
CA PRO A 220 28.52 -3.58 -11.83
C PRO A 220 28.13 -4.61 -10.78
N ARG A 221 29.13 -5.24 -10.19
CA ARG A 221 28.96 -6.21 -9.10
C ARG A 221 29.92 -5.88 -7.97
N ALA A 222 29.39 -5.85 -6.75
CA ALA A 222 30.16 -5.56 -5.54
C ALA A 222 30.45 -6.81 -4.71
N GLY A 223 29.64 -7.86 -4.82
CA GLY A 223 29.74 -9.09 -4.03
C GLY A 223 29.49 -10.37 -4.82
N ALA A 224 29.09 -11.42 -4.11
CA ALA A 224 28.69 -12.69 -4.69
C ALA A 224 27.18 -12.72 -4.97
N TRP A 225 26.76 -13.51 -5.98
CA TRP A 225 25.34 -13.68 -6.23
C TRP A 225 24.67 -14.51 -5.13
N HIS A 226 23.65 -13.96 -4.52
CA HIS A 226 22.68 -14.69 -3.70
C HIS A 226 21.41 -14.92 -4.52
N VAL A 227 21.20 -16.14 -4.97
CA VAL A 227 20.05 -16.51 -5.78
C VAL A 227 18.96 -17.08 -4.89
N LEU A 228 17.84 -16.35 -4.77
CA LEU A 228 16.67 -16.77 -4.02
C LEU A 228 15.60 -17.31 -4.97
N ARG A 229 15.13 -18.52 -4.72
CA ARG A 229 14.07 -19.18 -5.47
C ARG A 229 12.85 -19.44 -4.59
N PRO A 230 11.62 -19.44 -5.15
CA PRO A 230 10.46 -19.86 -4.37
C PRO A 230 10.62 -21.33 -3.97
N ALA A 231 10.24 -21.66 -2.73
CA ALA A 231 10.32 -23.03 -2.17
C ALA A 231 9.33 -24.02 -2.79
N MET A 232 8.84 -23.77 -4.01
CA MET A 232 7.78 -24.54 -4.66
C MET A 232 8.31 -25.40 -5.81
N PRO A 233 7.87 -26.67 -5.91
CA PRO A 233 8.60 -27.68 -6.66
C PRO A 233 8.32 -27.74 -8.17
N SER A 234 7.23 -27.21 -8.71
CA SER A 234 6.88 -27.46 -10.13
C SER A 234 6.68 -26.20 -10.96
N SER A 235 7.01 -26.29 -12.25
CA SER A 235 6.50 -25.36 -13.24
C SER A 235 5.01 -25.62 -13.39
N PRO A 236 4.16 -24.60 -13.20
CA PRO A 236 2.73 -24.76 -13.38
C PRO A 236 2.41 -25.04 -14.86
N ASP A 237 1.35 -25.80 -15.11
CA ASP A 237 0.79 -25.94 -16.45
C ASP A 237 0.26 -24.58 -16.93
N PRO A 238 0.81 -23.99 -18.02
CA PRO A 238 0.38 -22.68 -18.52
C PRO A 238 -1.12 -22.63 -18.84
N THR A 239 -1.69 -23.73 -19.32
CA THR A 239 -3.11 -23.83 -19.64
C THR A 239 -3.98 -23.74 -18.37
N ALA A 240 -3.57 -24.39 -17.29
CA ALA A 240 -4.27 -24.33 -16.01
C ALA A 240 -4.19 -22.90 -15.41
N ILE A 241 -3.01 -22.27 -15.46
CA ILE A 241 -2.81 -20.91 -14.99
C ILE A 241 -3.64 -19.91 -15.80
N GLY A 242 -3.65 -20.03 -17.14
CA GLY A 242 -4.47 -19.19 -18.01
C GLY A 242 -5.97 -19.31 -17.70
N ARG A 243 -6.47 -20.53 -17.43
CA ARG A 243 -7.88 -20.74 -17.03
C ARG A 243 -8.23 -20.09 -15.69
N ILE A 244 -7.36 -20.19 -14.68
CA ILE A 244 -7.57 -19.56 -13.38
C ILE A 244 -7.62 -18.03 -13.54
N ALA A 245 -6.67 -17.44 -14.25
CA ALA A 245 -6.62 -16.01 -14.49
C ALA A 245 -7.85 -15.52 -15.29
N ALA A 246 -8.24 -16.25 -16.34
CA ALA A 246 -9.43 -15.92 -17.14
C ALA A 246 -10.73 -15.98 -16.30
N ALA A 247 -10.85 -16.95 -15.39
CA ALA A 247 -12.00 -17.04 -14.48
C ALA A 247 -12.08 -15.83 -13.54
N LEU A 248 -10.95 -15.32 -13.05
CA LEU A 248 -10.90 -14.10 -12.25
C LEU A 248 -11.34 -12.87 -13.04
N VAL A 249 -10.83 -12.71 -14.28
CA VAL A 249 -11.16 -11.57 -15.15
C VAL A 249 -12.63 -11.58 -15.59
N GLY A 250 -13.18 -12.75 -15.85
CA GLY A 250 -14.58 -12.92 -16.28
C GLY A 250 -15.62 -12.76 -15.16
N SER A 251 -15.19 -12.51 -13.93
CA SER A 251 -16.10 -12.31 -12.80
C SER A 251 -16.57 -10.86 -12.74
N ASP A 252 -17.88 -10.65 -12.66
CA ASP A 252 -18.51 -9.32 -12.42
C ASP A 252 -18.50 -8.90 -10.95
N ALA A 253 -17.96 -9.73 -10.05
CA ALA A 253 -17.88 -9.45 -8.62
C ALA A 253 -16.90 -8.33 -8.29
N PHE A 254 -17.11 -7.65 -7.16
CA PHE A 254 -16.19 -6.68 -6.55
C PHE A 254 -15.62 -7.19 -5.23
N PRO A 255 -14.32 -7.35 -5.09
CA PRO A 255 -13.36 -7.74 -6.12
C PRO A 255 -13.61 -9.20 -6.53
N PRO A 256 -13.24 -9.62 -7.72
CA PRO A 256 -13.44 -11.02 -8.18
C PRO A 256 -12.83 -12.07 -7.23
N ALA A 257 -11.77 -11.73 -6.53
CA ALA A 257 -11.13 -12.57 -5.51
C ALA A 257 -12.08 -13.08 -4.42
N ALA A 258 -13.18 -12.36 -4.12
CA ALA A 258 -14.17 -12.81 -3.14
C ALA A 258 -14.86 -14.14 -3.54
N ARG A 259 -14.81 -14.49 -4.82
CA ARG A 259 -15.36 -15.75 -5.38
C ARG A 259 -14.28 -16.70 -5.89
N ALA A 260 -12.99 -16.30 -5.82
CA ALA A 260 -11.89 -17.18 -6.21
C ALA A 260 -11.66 -18.26 -5.16
N ASP A 261 -11.38 -19.47 -5.60
CA ASP A 261 -10.86 -20.49 -4.71
C ASP A 261 -9.49 -20.02 -4.15
N PRO A 262 -9.30 -19.96 -2.84
CA PRO A 262 -8.01 -19.61 -2.25
C PRO A 262 -6.84 -20.43 -2.79
N ALA A 263 -7.06 -21.72 -3.07
CA ALA A 263 -6.04 -22.58 -3.66
C ALA A 263 -5.66 -22.15 -5.09
N ASP A 264 -6.59 -21.60 -5.86
CA ASP A 264 -6.30 -21.06 -7.20
C ASP A 264 -5.49 -19.76 -7.10
N VAL A 265 -5.78 -18.91 -6.12
CA VAL A 265 -5.00 -17.70 -5.85
C VAL A 265 -3.56 -18.06 -5.44
N GLU A 266 -3.41 -19.06 -4.56
CA GLU A 266 -2.09 -19.58 -4.17
C GLU A 266 -1.32 -20.15 -5.38
N ARG A 267 -1.99 -20.88 -6.28
CA ARG A 267 -1.39 -21.37 -7.52
C ARG A 267 -0.91 -20.25 -8.43
N LEU A 268 -1.67 -19.15 -8.55
CA LEU A 268 -1.23 -17.97 -9.29
C LEU A 268 0.03 -17.36 -8.69
N PHE A 269 0.04 -17.10 -7.37
CA PHE A 269 1.24 -16.59 -6.71
C PHE A 269 2.44 -17.52 -6.88
N ALA A 270 2.24 -18.81 -6.77
CA ALA A 270 3.29 -19.80 -6.99
C ALA A 270 3.81 -19.79 -8.44
N ALA A 271 2.92 -19.63 -9.41
CA ALA A 271 3.27 -19.65 -10.82
C ALA A 271 4.20 -18.49 -11.22
N TYR A 272 3.88 -17.28 -10.77
CA TYR A 272 4.60 -16.06 -11.15
C TYR A 272 5.64 -15.60 -10.13
N ALA A 273 5.88 -16.40 -9.08
CA ALA A 273 6.88 -16.08 -8.06
C ALA A 273 8.26 -15.85 -8.69
N PRO A 274 8.87 -14.65 -8.52
CA PRO A 274 10.13 -14.32 -9.16
C PRO A 274 11.30 -15.09 -8.55
N THR A 275 12.38 -15.26 -9.32
CA THR A 275 13.70 -15.58 -8.77
C THR A 275 14.45 -14.27 -8.59
N PHE A 276 15.13 -14.08 -7.45
CA PHE A 276 15.98 -12.91 -7.23
C PHE A 276 17.44 -13.33 -7.35
N ALA A 277 18.24 -12.57 -8.10
CA ALA A 277 19.68 -12.63 -8.11
C ALA A 277 20.19 -11.33 -7.45
N ILE A 278 20.58 -11.43 -6.19
CA ILE A 278 20.99 -10.29 -5.39
C ILE A 278 22.53 -10.23 -5.38
N ASP A 279 23.07 -9.09 -5.74
CA ASP A 279 24.49 -8.78 -5.59
C ASP A 279 24.77 -8.55 -4.09
N ALA A 280 25.26 -9.57 -3.39
CA ALA A 280 25.40 -9.57 -1.94
C ALA A 280 26.85 -9.26 -1.53
N ALA A 281 27.13 -8.00 -1.20
CA ALA A 281 28.42 -7.52 -0.72
C ALA A 281 28.48 -7.37 0.82
N SER A 282 27.33 -7.25 1.47
CA SER A 282 27.23 -6.96 2.90
C SER A 282 26.06 -7.69 3.56
N PRO A 283 25.96 -7.71 4.89
CA PRO A 283 24.77 -8.20 5.59
C PRO A 283 23.47 -7.43 5.22
N ALA A 284 23.57 -6.16 4.82
CA ALA A 284 22.44 -5.36 4.37
C ALA A 284 21.75 -5.94 3.12
N ASP A 285 22.50 -6.68 2.29
CA ASP A 285 22.00 -7.33 1.07
C ASP A 285 21.32 -8.70 1.30
N ARG A 286 21.20 -9.11 2.57
CA ARG A 286 20.57 -10.40 2.93
C ARG A 286 19.12 -10.18 3.32
N PRO A 287 18.17 -10.46 2.44
CA PRO A 287 16.76 -10.32 2.75
C PRO A 287 16.27 -11.39 3.73
N GLY A 288 15.13 -11.13 4.35
CA GLY A 288 14.56 -12.08 5.31
C GLY A 288 13.12 -11.79 5.65
N ARG A 289 12.66 -12.43 6.71
CA ARG A 289 11.32 -12.22 7.26
C ARG A 289 11.32 -11.01 8.19
N VAL A 290 10.37 -10.10 7.99
CA VAL A 290 10.16 -8.96 8.89
C VAL A 290 9.57 -9.44 10.22
N PHE A 291 10.10 -8.91 11.31
CA PHE A 291 9.60 -9.11 12.67
C PHE A 291 9.71 -7.82 13.49
N LEU A 292 9.07 -7.77 14.63
CA LEU A 292 9.23 -6.68 15.59
C LEU A 292 10.25 -7.08 16.67
N GLY A 293 11.32 -6.29 16.77
CA GLY A 293 12.32 -6.47 17.82
C GLY A 293 11.77 -6.14 19.22
N ALA A 294 12.53 -6.43 20.26
CA ALA A 294 12.18 -6.13 21.65
C ALA A 294 11.97 -4.60 21.90
N ASP A 295 12.56 -3.75 21.07
CA ASP A 295 12.36 -2.31 21.05
C ASP A 295 11.08 -1.87 20.31
N GLY A 296 10.29 -2.82 19.80
CA GLY A 296 9.08 -2.59 19.02
C GLY A 296 9.33 -2.07 17.60
N ARG A 297 10.59 -2.06 17.13
CA ARG A 297 10.95 -1.62 15.79
C ARG A 297 11.03 -2.78 14.83
N ALA A 298 10.76 -2.50 13.56
CA ALA A 298 10.92 -3.47 12.47
C ALA A 298 12.39 -3.91 12.33
N SER A 299 12.58 -5.20 12.14
CA SER A 299 13.86 -5.85 11.84
C SER A 299 13.64 -7.00 10.86
N VAL A 300 14.72 -7.52 10.28
CA VAL A 300 14.69 -8.59 9.28
C VAL A 300 15.50 -9.78 9.77
N ASP A 301 14.87 -10.96 9.79
CA ASP A 301 15.52 -12.24 10.12
C ASP A 301 15.97 -12.91 8.81
N GLY A 302 17.25 -12.84 8.52
CA GLY A 302 17.85 -13.46 7.33
C GLY A 302 17.95 -14.99 7.38
N ALA A 303 17.68 -15.63 8.53
CA ALA A 303 17.64 -17.09 8.62
C ALA A 303 16.35 -17.69 8.04
N ALA A 304 15.29 -16.88 7.96
CA ALA A 304 14.00 -17.30 7.43
C ALA A 304 13.53 -16.32 6.35
N VAL A 305 13.89 -16.58 5.09
CA VAL A 305 13.51 -15.67 4.00
C VAL A 305 12.05 -15.87 3.61
N SER A 306 11.29 -14.78 3.63
CA SER A 306 9.90 -14.76 3.15
C SER A 306 9.65 -13.59 2.19
N VAL A 307 8.78 -13.84 1.22
CA VAL A 307 8.22 -12.82 0.31
C VAL A 307 6.75 -12.67 0.65
N THR A 308 6.34 -11.46 0.99
CA THR A 308 4.92 -11.21 1.26
C THR A 308 4.18 -10.96 -0.05
N THR A 309 2.90 -11.38 -0.11
CA THR A 309 2.11 -11.34 -1.34
C THR A 309 0.74 -10.71 -1.10
N ARG A 310 0.27 -9.97 -2.12
CA ARG A 310 -1.07 -9.37 -2.16
C ARG A 310 -1.67 -9.50 -3.55
N LEU A 311 -2.93 -9.94 -3.62
CA LEU A 311 -3.73 -9.81 -4.83
C LEU A 311 -4.35 -8.42 -4.88
N ALA A 312 -4.02 -7.69 -5.93
CA ALA A 312 -4.55 -6.36 -6.22
C ALA A 312 -5.19 -6.35 -7.63
N TRP A 313 -5.74 -5.24 -8.03
CA TRP A 313 -6.48 -5.12 -9.28
C TRP A 313 -6.23 -3.78 -9.95
N THR A 314 -6.28 -3.79 -11.28
CA THR A 314 -6.26 -2.58 -12.12
C THR A 314 -7.36 -2.63 -13.16
N ARG A 315 -7.87 -1.47 -13.52
CA ARG A 315 -8.85 -1.30 -14.60
C ARG A 315 -8.10 -0.96 -15.87
N TYR A 316 -8.22 -1.79 -16.88
CA TYR A 316 -7.54 -1.60 -18.15
C TYR A 316 -8.37 -2.16 -19.30
N ASP A 317 -8.55 -1.36 -20.37
CA ASP A 317 -9.22 -1.77 -21.60
C ASP A 317 -10.61 -2.40 -21.34
N GLY A 318 -11.39 -1.75 -20.46
CA GLY A 318 -12.74 -2.17 -20.06
C GLY A 318 -12.80 -3.46 -19.22
N ALA A 319 -11.66 -3.97 -18.74
CA ALA A 319 -11.60 -5.13 -17.86
C ALA A 319 -10.98 -4.79 -16.51
N LEU A 320 -11.30 -5.61 -15.51
CA LEU A 320 -10.62 -5.64 -14.22
C LEU A 320 -9.57 -6.75 -14.25
N LEU A 321 -8.29 -6.35 -14.29
CA LEU A 321 -7.16 -7.27 -14.42
C LEU A 321 -6.50 -7.54 -13.07
N PRO A 322 -6.14 -8.81 -12.77
CA PRO A 322 -5.46 -9.16 -11.52
C PRO A 322 -4.00 -8.70 -11.53
N GLN A 323 -3.55 -8.26 -10.37
CA GLN A 323 -2.18 -7.85 -10.10
C GLN A 323 -1.62 -8.68 -8.95
N LEU A 324 -0.56 -9.42 -9.20
CA LEU A 324 0.15 -10.21 -8.21
C LEU A 324 1.31 -9.39 -7.67
N VAL A 325 1.24 -8.98 -6.42
CA VAL A 325 2.26 -8.15 -5.77
C VAL A 325 3.11 -9.01 -4.85
N TYR A 326 4.43 -8.87 -4.96
CA TYR A 326 5.43 -9.56 -4.14
C TYR A 326 6.32 -8.53 -3.48
N THR A 327 6.57 -8.64 -2.18
CA THR A 327 7.48 -7.74 -1.46
C THR A 327 8.57 -8.53 -0.76
N LEU A 328 9.82 -8.24 -1.11
CA LEU A 328 11.02 -8.75 -0.47
C LEU A 328 11.61 -7.64 0.42
N TRP A 329 12.00 -7.98 1.66
CA TRP A 329 12.49 -7.03 2.63
C TRP A 329 13.97 -7.24 2.96
N PHE A 330 14.70 -6.13 3.08
CA PHE A 330 16.10 -6.06 3.49
C PHE A 330 16.22 -5.33 4.84
N PRO A 331 17.27 -5.63 5.63
CA PRO A 331 17.41 -5.05 6.98
C PRO A 331 17.60 -3.54 6.99
N GLU A 332 18.30 -3.01 5.99
CA GLU A 332 18.61 -1.59 5.86
C GLU A 332 19.06 -1.25 4.44
N ARG A 333 19.02 0.03 4.10
CA ARG A 333 19.80 0.62 3.01
C ARG A 333 21.02 1.29 3.64
N PRO A 334 22.25 0.75 3.47
CA PRO A 334 23.45 1.35 4.00
C PRO A 334 23.76 2.67 3.29
N PRO A 335 24.48 3.62 3.93
CA PRO A 335 24.87 4.86 3.27
C PRO A 335 25.92 4.59 2.18
N GLU A 336 25.74 5.16 1.00
CA GLU A 336 26.74 5.12 -0.09
C GLU A 336 27.89 6.13 0.16
N PHE A 337 27.60 7.19 0.93
CA PHE A 337 28.57 8.22 1.34
C PHE A 337 28.17 8.83 2.69
N PRO A 338 29.09 9.50 3.42
CA PRO A 338 28.74 10.18 4.67
C PRO A 338 27.63 11.19 4.50
N GLY A 339 26.51 11.01 5.25
CA GLY A 339 25.33 11.88 5.16
C GLY A 339 24.36 11.55 4.02
N ASP A 340 24.44 10.36 3.44
CA ASP A 340 23.49 9.89 2.44
C ASP A 340 22.03 10.01 2.95
N PRO A 341 21.20 10.89 2.33
CA PRO A 341 19.83 11.10 2.79
C PRO A 341 18.91 9.91 2.55
N LEU A 342 19.32 8.97 1.70
CA LEU A 342 18.54 7.78 1.34
C LEU A 342 18.81 6.58 2.25
N ALA A 343 19.87 6.64 3.05
CA ALA A 343 20.23 5.57 3.98
C ALA A 343 19.23 5.45 5.13
N GLY A 344 19.00 4.25 5.60
CA GLY A 344 18.13 4.03 6.75
C GLY A 344 17.73 2.58 6.98
N ARG A 345 17.11 2.37 8.12
CA ARG A 345 16.60 1.06 8.55
C ARG A 345 15.49 0.61 7.62
N LEU A 346 15.43 -0.66 7.37
CA LEU A 346 14.47 -1.37 6.52
C LEU A 346 14.47 -0.84 5.09
N ASP A 347 14.58 -1.73 4.15
CA ASP A 347 14.45 -1.45 2.73
C ASP A 347 13.73 -2.63 2.06
N GLY A 348 13.45 -2.54 0.78
CA GLY A 348 12.81 -3.65 0.09
C GLY A 348 12.58 -3.40 -1.39
N LEU A 349 12.06 -4.44 -2.02
CA LEU A 349 11.64 -4.42 -3.42
C LEU A 349 10.20 -4.91 -3.50
N VAL A 350 9.31 -4.08 -4.01
CA VAL A 350 7.94 -4.45 -4.37
C VAL A 350 7.92 -4.76 -5.86
N TRP A 351 7.56 -5.96 -6.21
CA TRP A 351 7.43 -6.45 -7.58
C TRP A 351 5.97 -6.76 -7.86
N ARG A 352 5.41 -6.18 -8.93
CA ARG A 352 4.03 -6.40 -9.33
C ARG A 352 3.94 -6.96 -10.74
N VAL A 353 3.12 -8.00 -10.90
CA VAL A 353 2.81 -8.66 -12.17
C VAL A 353 1.35 -8.40 -12.49
N THR A 354 1.07 -7.58 -13.48
CA THR A 354 -0.29 -7.40 -14.02
C THR A 354 -0.53 -8.44 -15.10
N LEU A 355 -1.56 -9.26 -14.92
CA LEU A 355 -1.94 -10.30 -15.87
C LEU A 355 -2.98 -9.81 -16.87
N ASP A 356 -2.85 -10.23 -18.11
CA ASP A 356 -3.87 -10.04 -19.14
C ASP A 356 -5.04 -11.01 -18.97
N ARG A 357 -6.09 -10.86 -19.76
CA ARG A 357 -7.31 -11.69 -19.76
C ARG A 357 -7.05 -13.19 -19.98
N ASP A 358 -5.96 -13.52 -20.68
CA ASP A 358 -5.52 -14.90 -20.92
C ASP A 358 -4.55 -15.43 -19.86
N GLY A 359 -4.28 -14.64 -18.81
CA GLY A 359 -3.33 -14.98 -17.76
C GLY A 359 -1.88 -14.70 -18.11
N ALA A 360 -1.54 -14.31 -19.33
CA ALA A 360 -0.17 -13.94 -19.66
C ALA A 360 0.23 -12.61 -19.00
N PRO A 361 1.51 -12.43 -18.62
CA PRO A 361 1.99 -11.14 -18.11
C PRO A 361 1.80 -10.03 -19.16
N LEU A 362 1.16 -8.94 -18.74
CA LEU A 362 0.92 -7.76 -19.55
C LEU A 362 2.00 -6.70 -19.31
N VAL A 363 2.22 -6.39 -18.05
CA VAL A 363 3.25 -5.46 -17.59
C VAL A 363 3.72 -5.85 -16.20
N PHE A 364 5.00 -5.66 -15.99
CA PHE A 364 5.60 -5.69 -14.67
C PHE A 364 5.94 -4.28 -14.25
N ASP A 365 5.88 -4.01 -12.96
CA ASP A 365 6.40 -2.77 -12.41
C ASP A 365 6.91 -2.97 -10.99
N THR A 366 7.73 -2.03 -10.54
CA THR A 366 8.43 -2.13 -9.25
C THR A 366 8.54 -0.78 -8.59
N ILE A 367 8.47 -0.79 -7.27
CA ILE A 367 8.82 0.34 -6.39
C ILE A 367 9.63 -0.20 -5.21
N HIS A 368 10.25 0.69 -4.45
CA HIS A 368 10.63 0.37 -3.08
C HIS A 368 9.42 0.56 -2.14
N PRO A 369 9.36 -0.10 -0.97
CA PRO A 369 8.21 0.00 -0.05
C PRO A 369 7.95 1.42 0.50
N CYS A 370 8.83 2.38 0.25
CA CYS A 370 8.60 3.80 0.48
C CYS A 370 7.72 4.47 -0.59
N GLY A 371 7.48 3.81 -1.73
CA GLY A 371 6.81 4.37 -2.91
C GLY A 371 7.77 4.94 -3.97
N CYS A 372 9.07 5.03 -3.65
CA CYS A 372 10.07 5.62 -4.54
C CYS A 372 10.48 4.67 -5.67
N PHE A 373 11.13 5.21 -6.71
CA PHE A 373 11.79 4.47 -7.80
C PHE A 373 10.85 3.62 -8.66
N HIS A 374 9.69 4.17 -8.99
CA HIS A 374 8.70 3.45 -9.81
C HIS A 374 9.20 3.24 -11.23
N GLN A 375 9.38 1.98 -11.63
CA GLN A 375 9.84 1.56 -12.94
C GLN A 375 8.82 0.63 -13.58
N PHE A 376 8.61 0.75 -14.90
CA PHE A 376 7.71 -0.08 -15.68
C PHE A 376 8.49 -0.94 -16.67
N ILE A 377 8.11 -2.20 -16.76
CA ILE A 377 8.66 -3.20 -17.66
C ILE A 377 7.48 -3.87 -18.40
N PRO A 378 6.92 -3.19 -19.44
CA PRO A 378 5.87 -3.79 -20.24
C PRO A 378 6.38 -5.00 -21.03
N THR A 379 5.47 -5.91 -21.37
CA THR A 379 5.71 -6.87 -22.46
C THR A 379 5.37 -6.20 -23.79
N ALA A 380 5.80 -6.81 -24.90
CA ALA A 380 5.48 -6.32 -26.26
C ALA A 380 3.97 -6.37 -26.60
N ARG A 381 3.11 -6.77 -25.64
CA ARG A 381 1.65 -6.63 -25.73
C ARG A 381 1.17 -5.19 -25.52
N LEU A 382 2.03 -4.32 -24.98
CA LEU A 382 1.74 -2.91 -24.70
C LEU A 382 2.71 -1.99 -25.44
N ALA A 383 2.19 -0.84 -25.85
CA ALA A 383 2.97 0.30 -26.31
C ALA A 383 2.80 1.46 -25.31
N ALA A 384 3.90 2.12 -24.97
CA ALA A 384 3.84 3.31 -24.15
C ALA A 384 3.12 4.44 -24.92
N LYS A 385 2.23 5.15 -24.23
CA LYS A 385 1.63 6.36 -24.79
C LYS A 385 2.68 7.46 -24.91
N PRO A 386 2.54 8.40 -25.86
CA PRO A 386 3.39 9.58 -25.91
C PRO A 386 3.40 10.30 -24.56
N ALA A 387 4.57 10.80 -24.16
CA ALA A 387 4.67 11.58 -22.94
C ALA A 387 3.84 12.86 -23.07
N GLU A 388 3.04 13.16 -22.06
CA GLU A 388 2.35 14.44 -21.99
C GLU A 388 3.37 15.60 -21.88
N PRO A 389 3.12 16.75 -22.51
CA PRO A 389 4.03 17.90 -22.49
C PRO A 389 3.92 18.64 -21.13
N THR A 390 4.06 17.93 -20.04
CA THR A 390 3.99 18.45 -18.66
C THR A 390 5.32 18.28 -17.96
N VAL A 391 5.48 18.94 -16.80
CA VAL A 391 6.63 18.72 -15.92
C VAL A 391 6.41 17.52 -15.01
N GLU A 392 5.20 16.95 -14.99
CA GLU A 392 4.86 15.81 -14.14
C GLU A 392 5.59 14.52 -14.57
N GLU A 393 5.81 13.65 -13.62
CA GLU A 393 6.46 12.37 -13.87
C GLU A 393 5.59 11.44 -14.71
N GLY A 394 6.09 11.07 -15.87
CA GLY A 394 5.51 10.01 -16.71
C GLY A 394 5.83 8.60 -16.21
N ALA A 395 5.56 7.60 -17.04
CA ALA A 395 6.02 6.24 -16.80
C ALA A 395 7.50 6.10 -17.14
N LEU A 396 8.32 5.74 -16.18
CA LEU A 396 9.72 5.36 -16.45
C LEU A 396 9.75 3.93 -16.98
N VAL A 397 9.64 3.76 -18.29
CA VAL A 397 9.85 2.50 -18.97
C VAL A 397 11.35 2.25 -19.10
N VAL A 398 11.84 1.20 -18.45
CA VAL A 398 13.27 0.87 -18.39
C VAL A 398 13.67 -0.31 -19.27
N GLN A 399 12.72 -1.21 -19.56
CA GLN A 399 12.91 -2.40 -20.37
C GLN A 399 11.57 -2.84 -20.94
N THR A 400 11.57 -3.44 -22.13
CA THR A 400 10.41 -4.13 -22.71
C THR A 400 10.76 -5.60 -22.88
N LEU A 401 9.90 -6.49 -22.40
CA LEU A 401 10.08 -7.93 -22.55
C LEU A 401 9.29 -8.47 -23.77
N PRO A 402 9.72 -9.59 -24.36
CA PRO A 402 8.89 -10.27 -25.36
C PRO A 402 7.55 -10.70 -24.71
N PRO A 403 6.54 -11.07 -25.50
CA PRO A 403 5.36 -11.73 -24.97
C PRO A 403 5.76 -12.98 -24.19
N LEU A 404 5.14 -13.19 -23.05
CA LEU A 404 5.40 -14.32 -22.16
C LEU A 404 4.12 -15.15 -22.01
N ASP A 405 4.29 -16.46 -21.83
CA ASP A 405 3.19 -17.38 -21.60
C ASP A 405 2.62 -17.26 -20.17
N PRO A 406 1.37 -17.70 -19.93
CA PRO A 406 0.82 -17.83 -18.59
C PRO A 406 1.74 -18.67 -17.69
N GLY A 407 2.00 -18.19 -16.46
CA GLY A 407 2.91 -18.83 -15.53
C GLY A 407 4.40 -18.65 -15.82
N ALA A 408 4.76 -17.82 -16.81
CA ALA A 408 6.16 -17.50 -17.09
C ALA A 408 6.80 -16.78 -15.90
N ARG A 409 7.94 -17.28 -15.45
CA ARG A 409 8.73 -16.69 -14.37
C ARG A 409 9.84 -15.80 -14.91
N VAL A 410 10.26 -14.86 -14.07
CA VAL A 410 11.36 -13.95 -14.35
C VAL A 410 12.41 -14.01 -13.24
N LEU A 411 13.64 -13.72 -13.62
CA LEU A 411 14.74 -13.47 -12.69
C LEU A 411 14.95 -11.96 -12.58
N LEU A 412 15.00 -11.48 -11.35
CA LEU A 412 15.21 -10.08 -10.99
C LEU A 412 16.65 -9.89 -10.52
N VAL A 413 17.43 -9.10 -11.24
CA VAL A 413 18.80 -8.75 -10.86
C VAL A 413 18.76 -7.52 -9.97
N VAL A 414 19.17 -7.68 -8.70
CA VAL A 414 19.09 -6.66 -7.65
C VAL A 414 20.49 -6.20 -7.25
N ALA A 415 20.69 -4.88 -7.19
CA ALA A 415 21.95 -4.26 -6.82
C ALA A 415 22.25 -4.42 -5.33
N SER A 416 23.54 -4.49 -4.98
CA SER A 416 24.02 -4.36 -3.61
C SER A 416 23.73 -2.95 -3.05
N GLY A 417 23.43 -2.88 -1.77
CA GLY A 417 23.29 -1.67 -0.96
C GLY A 417 22.07 -0.84 -1.28
N THR A 418 21.85 -0.49 -2.54
CA THR A 418 20.71 0.30 -2.98
C THR A 418 19.45 -0.52 -3.20
N HIS A 419 19.58 -1.83 -3.38
CA HIS A 419 18.53 -2.80 -3.72
C HIS A 419 17.71 -2.42 -4.98
N PHE A 420 18.29 -1.59 -5.87
CA PHE A 420 17.66 -1.23 -7.13
C PHE A 420 17.56 -2.44 -8.06
N LEU A 421 16.42 -2.56 -8.70
CA LEU A 421 16.26 -3.49 -9.81
C LEU A 421 17.11 -3.01 -10.99
N ARG A 422 18.01 -3.87 -11.49
CA ARG A 422 18.91 -3.58 -12.61
C ARG A 422 18.53 -4.25 -13.89
N ARG A 423 17.86 -5.42 -13.81
CA ARG A 423 17.45 -6.18 -14.99
C ARG A 423 16.32 -7.14 -14.66
N VAL A 424 15.44 -7.35 -15.62
CA VAL A 424 14.44 -8.42 -15.60
C VAL A 424 14.75 -9.38 -16.74
N ILE A 425 14.93 -10.65 -16.42
CA ILE A 425 15.33 -11.67 -17.37
C ILE A 425 14.27 -12.77 -17.39
N PRO A 426 13.66 -13.09 -18.56
CA PRO A 426 12.76 -14.23 -18.65
C PRO A 426 13.45 -15.53 -18.23
N GLY A 427 12.79 -16.34 -17.42
CA GLY A 427 13.34 -17.59 -16.91
C GLY A 427 13.70 -17.54 -15.42
N ARG A 428 14.36 -18.59 -14.93
CA ARG A 428 14.67 -18.79 -13.50
C ARG A 428 16.15 -19.01 -13.21
N MET A 429 16.95 -19.14 -14.25
CA MET A 429 18.37 -19.44 -14.13
C MET A 429 19.19 -18.16 -14.22
N LEU A 430 20.23 -18.08 -13.42
CA LEU A 430 21.23 -17.02 -13.56
C LEU A 430 21.91 -17.20 -14.93
N PRO A 431 21.87 -16.20 -15.83
CA PRO A 431 22.51 -16.28 -17.13
C PRO A 431 24.04 -16.49 -17.04
N ALA A 432 24.61 -17.15 -18.03
CA ALA A 432 26.05 -17.40 -18.08
C ALA A 432 26.86 -16.10 -18.06
N GLU A 433 26.34 -15.04 -18.63
CA GLU A 433 26.96 -13.70 -18.67
C GLU A 433 27.13 -13.07 -17.27
N LEU A 434 26.30 -13.47 -16.31
CA LEU A 434 26.43 -13.08 -14.90
C LEU A 434 27.25 -14.08 -14.08
N GLN A 435 27.66 -15.22 -14.67
CA GLN A 435 28.49 -16.23 -14.06
C GLN A 435 29.95 -16.05 -14.55
N GLY A 436 30.82 -15.42 -13.79
CA GLY A 436 32.25 -15.41 -14.08
C GLY A 436 32.95 -16.64 -13.50
N PRO A 437 34.22 -16.92 -13.87
CA PRO A 437 34.98 -18.09 -13.38
C PRO A 437 35.13 -18.12 -11.86
N ASP A 438 35.06 -16.96 -11.20
CA ASP A 438 35.21 -16.81 -9.74
C ASP A 438 33.85 -16.52 -9.04
N VAL A 439 32.72 -16.71 -9.73
CA VAL A 439 31.40 -16.36 -9.19
C VAL A 439 30.82 -17.53 -8.42
N THR A 440 30.91 -17.47 -7.11
CA THR A 440 30.10 -18.32 -6.23
C THR A 440 28.67 -17.78 -6.18
N ALA A 441 27.72 -18.61 -6.56
CA ALA A 441 26.30 -18.31 -6.36
C ALA A 441 25.78 -19.16 -5.18
N ALA A 442 25.49 -18.50 -4.04
CA ALA A 442 24.71 -19.14 -3.01
C ALA A 442 23.25 -19.24 -3.46
N VAL A 443 22.69 -20.44 -3.44
CA VAL A 443 21.27 -20.67 -3.77
C VAL A 443 20.51 -21.02 -2.51
N SER A 444 19.45 -20.28 -2.23
CA SER A 444 18.53 -20.56 -1.14
C SER A 444 17.07 -20.42 -1.62
N THR A 445 16.15 -20.76 -0.73
CA THR A 445 14.73 -20.67 -1.02
C THR A 445 14.04 -19.69 -0.10
N TYR A 446 12.91 -19.13 -0.57
CA TYR A 446 12.02 -18.31 0.23
C TYR A 446 10.61 -18.90 0.27
N THR A 447 9.89 -18.60 1.33
CA THR A 447 8.47 -18.94 1.49
C THR A 447 7.60 -17.75 1.07
N ILE A 448 6.40 -18.04 0.55
CA ILE A 448 5.38 -17.04 0.25
C ILE A 448 4.43 -16.95 1.44
N MET A 449 4.07 -15.71 1.84
CA MET A 449 3.11 -15.47 2.90
C MET A 449 2.23 -14.25 2.56
N PRO A 450 0.95 -14.23 2.98
CA PRO A 450 0.10 -13.06 2.77
C PRO A 450 0.68 -11.81 3.44
N ASP A 451 0.56 -10.64 2.82
CA ASP A 451 1.00 -9.36 3.40
C ASP A 451 0.18 -8.96 4.64
N ASP A 452 -1.03 -9.49 4.80
CA ASP A 452 -1.83 -9.38 6.03
C ASP A 452 -1.07 -9.86 7.28
N ALA A 453 -0.07 -10.73 7.12
CA ALA A 453 0.81 -11.15 8.21
C ALA A 453 1.63 -9.99 8.77
N LEU A 454 1.99 -8.98 7.95
CA LEU A 454 2.67 -7.77 8.40
C LEU A 454 1.76 -6.85 9.23
N ARG A 455 0.47 -7.00 9.09
CA ARG A 455 -0.54 -6.28 9.86
C ARG A 455 -0.86 -6.95 11.21
N ARG A 456 -0.32 -8.17 11.46
CA ARG A 456 -0.49 -8.97 12.68
C ARG A 456 0.81 -9.69 13.06
N VAL A 457 1.90 -8.93 13.17
CA VAL A 457 3.20 -9.46 13.58
C VAL A 457 3.15 -9.84 15.06
N PRO A 458 3.60 -11.04 15.49
CA PRO A 458 3.74 -11.38 16.89
C PRO A 458 4.57 -10.34 17.64
N ASP A 459 4.09 -9.89 18.81
CA ASP A 459 4.73 -8.83 19.62
C ASP A 459 5.61 -9.39 20.76
N GLY A 460 5.78 -10.70 20.81
CA GLY A 460 6.55 -11.39 21.84
C GLY A 460 5.85 -11.53 23.21
N SER A 461 4.67 -10.93 23.40
CA SER A 461 3.87 -11.02 24.63
C SER A 461 2.69 -12.01 24.52
N GLY A 462 2.58 -12.71 23.39
CA GLY A 462 1.45 -13.56 23.02
C GLY A 462 0.32 -12.80 22.31
N GLY A 463 0.50 -11.52 22.04
CA GLY A 463 -0.35 -10.70 21.20
C GLY A 463 0.21 -10.48 19.79
N THR A 464 -0.48 -9.64 19.03
CA THR A 464 -0.02 -9.17 17.72
C THR A 464 -0.01 -7.66 17.65
N ARG A 465 0.82 -7.13 16.75
CA ARG A 465 0.91 -5.71 16.45
C ARG A 465 1.11 -5.51 14.95
N SER A 466 0.49 -4.49 14.39
CA SER A 466 0.78 -4.09 13.02
C SER A 466 2.22 -3.57 12.88
N LEU A 467 2.89 -3.93 11.80
CA LEU A 467 4.14 -3.31 11.39
C LEU A 467 3.94 -1.81 11.10
N PHE A 468 2.73 -1.46 10.64
CA PHE A 468 2.36 -0.12 10.21
C PHE A 468 1.62 0.65 11.30
N GLY A 469 1.97 1.91 11.46
CA GLY A 469 1.25 2.84 12.33
C GLY A 469 -0.14 3.23 11.77
N PRO A 470 -0.92 3.98 12.56
CA PRO A 470 -2.25 4.45 12.12
C PRO A 470 -2.19 5.45 10.95
N ASP A 471 -1.02 5.96 10.62
CA ASP A 471 -0.69 6.77 9.45
C ASP A 471 -0.25 5.94 8.23
N GLY A 472 -0.11 4.62 8.39
CA GLY A 472 0.35 3.69 7.38
C GLY A 472 1.86 3.64 7.19
N LEU A 473 2.64 4.27 8.06
CA LEU A 473 4.10 4.25 8.01
C LEU A 473 4.67 3.19 8.97
N VAL A 474 5.86 2.68 8.64
CA VAL A 474 6.64 1.83 9.53
C VAL A 474 7.52 2.71 10.41
N ALA A 475 7.25 2.73 11.70
CA ALA A 475 7.97 3.56 12.66
C ALA A 475 9.49 3.25 12.67
N GLY A 476 10.31 4.32 12.69
CA GLY A 476 11.77 4.22 12.71
C GLY A 476 12.40 3.94 11.34
N THR A 477 11.62 4.06 10.25
CA THR A 477 12.12 3.99 8.87
C THR A 477 12.18 5.35 8.19
N GLU A 478 11.92 6.44 8.94
CA GLU A 478 12.00 7.80 8.43
C GLU A 478 13.43 8.13 8.00
N ARG A 479 13.59 8.59 6.76
CA ARG A 479 14.88 8.93 6.18
C ARG A 479 15.13 10.44 6.17
N PRO A 480 16.40 10.89 6.17
CA PRO A 480 16.74 12.32 6.09
C PRO A 480 16.18 13.00 4.84
N GLU A 481 15.97 12.26 3.74
CA GLU A 481 15.39 12.77 2.48
C GLU A 481 14.02 13.43 2.67
N ARG A 482 13.26 13.08 3.72
CA ARG A 482 12.00 13.74 4.06
C ARG A 482 12.15 15.26 4.22
N SER A 483 13.33 15.71 4.69
CA SER A 483 13.64 17.14 4.86
C SER A 483 13.92 17.83 3.52
N ILE A 484 14.24 17.08 2.47
CA ILE A 484 14.48 17.57 1.12
C ILE A 484 13.16 17.59 0.33
N PHE A 485 12.38 16.49 0.42
CA PHE A 485 11.20 16.27 -0.42
C PHE A 485 9.87 16.71 0.20
N TRP A 486 9.86 17.29 1.42
CA TRP A 486 8.61 17.75 2.03
C TRP A 486 7.80 18.74 1.14
N PRO A 487 8.43 19.62 0.28
CA PRO A 487 7.67 20.51 -0.58
C PRO A 487 6.88 19.78 -1.67
N THR A 488 7.20 18.51 -1.96
CA THR A 488 6.41 17.69 -2.89
C THR A 488 5.05 17.28 -2.31
N GLY A 489 4.86 17.48 -1.01
CA GLY A 489 3.66 17.10 -0.27
C GLY A 489 3.67 15.67 0.24
N ILE A 490 4.62 14.82 -0.18
CA ILE A 490 4.70 13.43 0.29
C ILE A 490 5.05 13.43 1.77
N VAL A 491 4.13 12.91 2.59
CA VAL A 491 4.35 12.79 4.03
C VAL A 491 5.47 11.79 4.29
N SER A 492 6.54 12.23 4.97
CA SER A 492 7.71 11.38 5.30
C SER A 492 8.24 10.59 4.11
N ALA A 493 8.67 11.30 3.04
CA ALA A 493 9.33 10.66 1.90
C ALA A 493 10.45 9.73 2.37
N GLY A 494 10.58 8.55 1.76
CA GLY A 494 11.55 7.51 2.13
C GLY A 494 11.12 6.57 3.25
N ALA A 495 10.10 6.89 4.06
CA ALA A 495 9.58 5.97 5.06
C ALA A 495 8.82 4.80 4.42
N MET A 496 9.02 3.59 4.95
CA MET A 496 8.31 2.39 4.48
C MET A 496 6.82 2.48 4.80
N ARG A 497 5.97 1.99 3.86
CA ARG A 497 4.52 2.23 3.86
C ARG A 497 3.70 0.96 3.71
N GLN A 498 2.49 1.02 4.25
CA GLN A 498 1.44 0.04 4.01
C GLN A 498 0.91 0.16 2.58
N TRP A 499 0.46 -0.96 2.01
CA TRP A 499 -0.31 -0.95 0.75
C TRP A 499 -1.47 0.05 0.79
N GLY A 500 -1.68 0.76 -0.32
CA GLY A 500 -2.67 1.83 -0.42
C GLY A 500 -2.16 3.21 0.01
N ARG A 501 -0.87 3.31 0.47
CA ARG A 501 -0.27 4.56 0.95
C ARG A 501 0.97 4.98 0.15
N HIS A 502 1.25 4.31 -0.97
CA HIS A 502 2.45 4.54 -1.77
C HIS A 502 2.24 5.68 -2.78
N ALA A 503 2.57 6.91 -2.38
CA ALA A 503 2.80 8.01 -3.32
C ALA A 503 4.07 7.72 -4.13
N THR A 504 3.99 7.75 -5.47
CA THR A 504 5.07 7.30 -6.37
C THR A 504 5.62 8.37 -7.30
N ALA A 505 5.17 9.61 -7.18
CA ALA A 505 5.68 10.74 -7.97
C ALA A 505 6.03 11.92 -7.06
N PHE A 506 7.22 12.49 -7.22
CA PHE A 506 7.61 13.74 -6.56
C PHE A 506 7.04 14.96 -7.31
N VAL A 507 6.89 14.84 -8.62
CA VAL A 507 6.32 15.88 -9.46
C VAL A 507 5.02 15.36 -10.10
N GLY A 508 3.91 16.01 -9.75
CA GLY A 508 2.56 15.52 -10.00
C GLY A 508 1.99 14.73 -8.81
N ARG A 509 1.01 13.89 -9.09
CA ARG A 509 0.40 12.96 -8.13
C ARG A 509 0.22 11.60 -8.79
N ARG A 510 0.71 10.58 -8.14
CA ARG A 510 0.55 9.20 -8.58
C ARG A 510 0.66 8.27 -7.38
N HIS A 511 -0.22 7.26 -7.31
CA HIS A 511 -0.15 6.21 -6.31
C HIS A 511 0.05 4.86 -7.00
N PHE A 512 0.74 3.95 -6.30
CA PHE A 512 1.03 2.63 -6.85
C PHE A 512 -0.23 1.79 -7.08
N ASP A 513 -1.26 1.99 -6.27
CA ASP A 513 -2.56 1.30 -6.32
C ASP A 513 -3.64 2.07 -7.12
N GLU A 514 -3.26 3.02 -7.98
CA GLU A 514 -4.23 3.69 -8.87
C GLU A 514 -4.90 2.69 -9.82
N PRO A 515 -6.23 2.66 -9.88
CA PRO A 515 -6.96 1.67 -10.66
C PRO A 515 -6.77 1.82 -12.17
N PHE A 516 -6.47 3.01 -12.67
CA PHE A 516 -6.24 3.30 -14.09
C PHE A 516 -4.77 3.55 -14.44
N LEU A 517 -3.83 3.12 -13.58
CA LEU A 517 -2.40 3.41 -13.75
C LEU A 517 -1.88 2.90 -15.09
N ILE A 518 -2.21 1.66 -15.45
CA ILE A 518 -1.77 1.07 -16.72
C ILE A 518 -2.45 1.73 -17.90
N GLU A 519 -3.74 2.01 -17.80
CA GLU A 519 -4.49 2.70 -18.86
C GLU A 519 -4.00 4.13 -19.10
N ARG A 520 -3.55 4.82 -18.05
CA ARG A 520 -2.97 6.16 -18.15
C ARG A 520 -1.74 6.19 -19.05
N TYR A 521 -0.85 5.20 -18.96
CA TYR A 521 0.47 5.22 -19.59
C TYR A 521 0.63 4.30 -20.80
N PHE A 522 -0.27 3.35 -21.02
CA PHE A 522 -0.10 2.33 -22.05
C PHE A 522 -1.36 2.12 -22.88
N THR A 523 -1.15 1.70 -24.13
CA THR A 523 -2.17 1.19 -25.02
C THR A 523 -1.82 -0.25 -25.43
N ARG A 524 -2.81 -1.00 -25.90
CA ARG A 524 -2.52 -2.28 -26.55
C ARG A 524 -1.59 -2.05 -27.74
N ALA A 525 -0.53 -2.86 -27.85
CA ALA A 525 0.27 -2.87 -29.05
C ALA A 525 -0.56 -3.39 -30.23
N ALA A 526 -0.34 -2.83 -31.43
CA ALA A 526 -0.91 -3.41 -32.63
C ALA A 526 -0.45 -4.88 -32.75
N ARG A 527 -1.37 -5.79 -33.07
CA ARG A 527 -0.97 -7.18 -33.38
C ARG A 527 -0.05 -7.14 -34.60
N PRO A 528 1.11 -7.81 -34.56
CA PRO A 528 2.01 -7.86 -35.71
C PRO A 528 1.35 -8.50 -36.92
#